data_3953105298ab96e93741489a4afa8654
#
_entry.id   3953105298ab96e93741489a4afa8654
#
_cell.length_a   1.000
_cell.length_b   1.000
_cell.length_c   1.000
_cell.angle_alpha   90.00
_cell.angle_beta   90.00
_cell.angle_gamma   90.00
#
_symmetry.space_group_name_H-M   'P 1'
#
loop_
_entity.id
_entity.type
_entity.pdbx_description
1 polymer ?
#
loop_
_entity_poly.entity_id
_entity_poly.type
_entity_poly.pdbx_seq_one_letter_code
_entity_poly.pdbx_strand_id
1 'polypeptide(L)'
;MGKTFEGQLSATGLRFAIVVSRFNSFITERLLAGATDALRRTGAAEDMIDVVKVPGSWEVPLVAGELARQHVYDAVICLACVIRGETPHFDYVAAEAAKGVAHVASETGVPVAFGVLTTNTLEQAIDRAGAKGGNKGADAAMTAIEMANLMRTLRQGT
;
A
#
# COMPACT_ATOMS: atom_id res chain seq x y z
N MET A 1 30.01 -5.69 -18.71
CA MET A 1 29.07 -5.99 -17.62
C MET A 1 27.85 -5.11 -17.71
N GLY A 2 26.68 -5.67 -17.44
CA GLY A 2 25.43 -4.92 -17.44
C GLY A 2 25.30 -3.99 -16.25
N LYS A 3 24.23 -3.18 -16.26
CA LYS A 3 23.91 -2.23 -15.18
C LYS A 3 22.97 -2.87 -14.16
N THR A 4 23.08 -2.42 -12.92
CA THR A 4 22.13 -2.78 -11.85
C THR A 4 21.33 -1.53 -11.51
N PHE A 5 19.99 -1.67 -11.45
CA PHE A 5 19.08 -0.60 -11.09
C PHE A 5 18.39 -0.92 -9.77
N GLU A 6 18.38 0.04 -8.89
CA GLU A 6 17.75 -0.13 -7.57
C GLU A 6 17.16 1.21 -7.15
N GLY A 7 15.90 1.21 -6.69
CA GLY A 7 15.21 2.43 -6.29
C GLY A 7 15.76 3.00 -4.99
N GLN A 8 15.88 4.31 -4.93
CA GLN A 8 16.28 5.00 -3.72
C GLN A 8 15.14 5.04 -2.71
N LEU A 9 15.48 5.21 -1.43
CA LEU A 9 14.53 5.23 -0.33
C LEU A 9 14.23 6.65 0.13
N SER A 10 14.06 7.57 -0.81
CA SER A 10 13.69 8.96 -0.55
C SER A 10 12.34 9.26 -1.15
N ALA A 11 11.43 9.79 -0.33
CA ALA A 11 10.09 10.19 -0.76
C ALA A 11 10.03 11.65 -1.20
N THR A 12 11.15 12.36 -1.20
CA THR A 12 11.20 13.78 -1.55
C THR A 12 10.72 13.99 -2.99
N GLY A 13 9.74 14.86 -3.16
CA GLY A 13 9.20 15.19 -4.48
C GLY A 13 8.24 14.16 -5.06
N LEU A 14 7.93 13.08 -4.33
CA LEU A 14 6.99 12.06 -4.76
C LEU A 14 5.59 12.33 -4.20
N ARG A 15 4.59 11.94 -4.97
CA ARG A 15 3.19 12.07 -4.57
C ARG A 15 2.56 10.69 -4.39
N PHE A 16 1.87 10.51 -3.27
CA PHE A 16 1.28 9.23 -2.90
C PHE A 16 -0.21 9.33 -2.64
N ALA A 17 -0.93 8.27 -2.99
CA ALA A 17 -2.30 8.06 -2.54
C ALA A 17 -2.31 6.83 -1.63
N ILE A 18 -2.99 6.92 -0.51
CA ILE A 18 -3.19 5.80 0.40
C ILE A 18 -4.67 5.45 0.39
N VAL A 19 -4.99 4.21 0.01
CA VAL A 19 -6.35 3.67 0.09
C VAL A 19 -6.41 2.82 1.36
N VAL A 20 -7.26 3.19 2.30
CA VAL A 20 -7.34 2.48 3.58
C VAL A 20 -8.79 2.08 3.88
N SER A 21 -8.99 0.82 4.26
CA SER A 21 -10.32 0.32 4.61
C SER A 21 -10.72 0.73 6.02
N ARG A 22 -12.03 0.97 6.22
CA ARG A 22 -12.58 1.28 7.54
C ARG A 22 -12.87 0.01 8.35
N PHE A 23 -13.20 -1.09 7.67
CA PHE A 23 -13.46 -2.34 8.37
C PHE A 23 -12.20 -2.79 9.10
N ASN A 24 -12.31 -3.21 10.35
CA ASN A 24 -11.18 -3.49 11.25
C ASN A 24 -10.35 -2.23 11.51
N SER A 25 -11.01 -1.11 11.78
CA SER A 25 -10.36 0.21 11.94
C SER A 25 -9.30 0.23 13.05
N PHE A 26 -9.46 -0.57 14.09
CA PHE A 26 -8.44 -0.69 15.14
C PHE A 26 -7.07 -1.06 14.54
N ILE A 27 -7.08 -1.92 13.52
CA ILE A 27 -5.86 -2.35 12.84
C ILE A 27 -5.50 -1.36 11.71
N THR A 28 -6.46 -1.01 10.85
CA THR A 28 -6.16 -0.22 9.66
C THR A 28 -5.71 1.20 9.99
N GLU A 29 -6.18 1.79 11.09
CA GLU A 29 -5.70 3.10 11.53
C GLU A 29 -4.23 3.03 11.96
N ARG A 30 -3.79 1.92 12.54
CA ARG A 30 -2.39 1.71 12.89
C ARG A 30 -1.52 1.52 11.65
N LEU A 31 -2.04 0.83 10.64
CA LEU A 31 -1.35 0.69 9.36
C LEU A 31 -1.20 2.05 8.68
N LEU A 32 -2.25 2.86 8.71
CA LEU A 32 -2.21 4.21 8.15
C LEU A 32 -1.18 5.08 8.87
N ALA A 33 -1.17 5.03 10.18
CA ALA A 33 -0.18 5.79 10.97
C ALA A 33 1.25 5.37 10.61
N GLY A 34 1.50 4.07 10.49
CA GLY A 34 2.81 3.56 10.10
C GLY A 34 3.22 4.00 8.71
N ALA A 35 2.30 3.93 7.75
CA ALA A 35 2.57 4.34 6.37
C ALA A 35 2.87 5.84 6.28
N THR A 36 2.04 6.67 6.90
CA THR A 36 2.24 8.13 6.86
C THR A 36 3.52 8.53 7.57
N ASP A 37 3.85 7.90 8.69
CA ASP A 37 5.10 8.16 9.40
C ASP A 37 6.30 7.82 8.51
N ALA A 38 6.30 6.66 7.85
CA ALA A 38 7.39 6.26 6.97
C ALA A 38 7.57 7.24 5.80
N LEU A 39 6.47 7.71 5.21
CA LEU A 39 6.51 8.69 4.12
C LEU A 39 7.11 10.02 4.59
N ARG A 40 6.65 10.53 5.72
CA ARG A 40 7.15 11.80 6.27
C ARG A 40 8.63 11.72 6.64
N ARG A 41 9.03 10.65 7.30
CA ARG A 41 10.41 10.48 7.76
C ARG A 41 11.39 10.28 6.61
N THR A 42 10.92 9.92 5.43
CA THR A 42 11.76 9.77 4.24
C THR A 42 11.67 10.97 3.30
N GLY A 43 10.94 12.01 3.69
CA GLY A 43 10.95 13.30 3.00
C GLY A 43 9.69 13.70 2.27
N ALA A 44 8.60 12.93 2.38
CA ALA A 44 7.34 13.31 1.73
C ALA A 44 6.74 14.55 2.39
N ALA A 45 6.32 15.51 1.56
CA ALA A 45 5.60 16.68 2.03
C ALA A 45 4.16 16.31 2.38
N GLU A 46 3.59 16.94 3.39
CA GLU A 46 2.25 16.65 3.89
C GLU A 46 1.18 16.77 2.79
N ASP A 47 1.27 17.79 1.96
CA ASP A 47 0.32 18.02 0.86
C ASP A 47 0.53 17.10 -0.34
N MET A 48 1.53 16.22 -0.29
CA MET A 48 1.79 15.22 -1.33
C MET A 48 1.28 13.84 -0.94
N ILE A 49 0.55 13.72 0.16
CA ILE A 49 -0.02 12.46 0.65
C ILE A 49 -1.53 12.62 0.73
N ASP A 50 -2.24 11.96 -0.17
CA ASP A 50 -3.70 11.92 -0.14
C ASP A 50 -4.17 10.60 0.47
N VAL A 51 -5.20 10.66 1.31
CA VAL A 51 -5.76 9.47 1.96
C VAL A 51 -7.21 9.31 1.53
N VAL A 52 -7.56 8.13 1.03
CA VAL A 52 -8.92 7.79 0.62
C VAL A 52 -9.41 6.61 1.45
N LYS A 53 -10.51 6.79 2.14
CA LYS A 53 -11.10 5.75 2.99
C LYS A 53 -12.19 5.00 2.24
N VAL A 54 -12.16 3.67 2.32
CA VAL A 54 -13.15 2.79 1.69
C VAL A 54 -13.78 1.87 2.73
N PRO A 55 -14.95 1.27 2.44
CA PRO A 55 -15.63 0.43 3.44
C PRO A 55 -14.83 -0.79 3.89
N GLY A 56 -14.29 -1.55 2.96
CA GLY A 56 -13.57 -2.79 3.29
C GLY A 56 -12.54 -3.14 2.25
N SER A 57 -11.88 -4.29 2.44
CA SER A 57 -10.82 -4.77 1.54
C SER A 57 -11.34 -5.02 0.13
N TRP A 58 -12.59 -5.44 0.01
CA TRP A 58 -13.23 -5.73 -1.28
C TRP A 58 -13.24 -4.50 -2.20
N GLU A 59 -13.41 -3.30 -1.63
CA GLU A 59 -13.51 -2.05 -2.39
C GLU A 59 -12.15 -1.42 -2.72
N VAL A 60 -11.08 -1.91 -2.11
CA VAL A 60 -9.74 -1.34 -2.28
C VAL A 60 -9.27 -1.35 -3.75
N PRO A 61 -9.37 -2.46 -4.49
CA PRO A 61 -8.87 -2.48 -5.87
C PRO A 61 -9.56 -1.48 -6.78
N LEU A 62 -10.88 -1.30 -6.64
CA LEU A 62 -11.63 -0.36 -7.46
C LEU A 62 -11.09 1.06 -7.30
N VAL A 63 -10.92 1.49 -6.06
CA VAL A 63 -10.47 2.86 -5.75
C VAL A 63 -8.98 3.03 -6.09
N ALA A 64 -8.17 2.02 -5.81
CA ALA A 64 -6.75 2.05 -6.20
C ALA A 64 -6.60 2.22 -7.72
N GLY A 65 -7.42 1.51 -8.50
CA GLY A 65 -7.42 1.64 -9.96
C GLY A 65 -7.81 3.02 -10.41
N GLU A 66 -8.83 3.62 -9.79
CA GLU A 66 -9.28 4.97 -10.13
C GLU A 66 -8.18 6.00 -9.88
N LEU A 67 -7.49 5.89 -8.74
CA LEU A 67 -6.40 6.80 -8.40
C LEU A 67 -5.19 6.61 -9.32
N ALA A 68 -4.82 5.37 -9.58
CA ALA A 68 -3.67 5.07 -10.45
C ALA A 68 -3.89 5.58 -11.88
N ARG A 69 -5.11 5.44 -12.41
CA ARG A 69 -5.42 5.90 -13.77
C ARG A 69 -5.39 7.40 -13.95
N GLN A 70 -5.41 8.18 -12.86
CA GLN A 70 -5.26 9.63 -12.95
C GLN A 70 -3.84 10.05 -13.32
N HIS A 71 -2.86 9.19 -13.12
CA HIS A 71 -1.43 9.43 -13.41
C HIS A 71 -0.87 10.69 -12.75
N VAL A 72 -1.41 11.03 -11.56
CA VAL A 72 -0.87 12.14 -10.75
C VAL A 72 -0.10 11.64 -9.54
N TYR A 73 -0.22 10.35 -9.22
CA TYR A 73 0.50 9.74 -8.09
C TYR A 73 1.67 8.92 -8.59
N ASP A 74 2.78 9.00 -7.88
CA ASP A 74 3.96 8.19 -8.17
C ASP A 74 3.80 6.76 -7.68
N ALA A 75 2.95 6.55 -6.67
CA ALA A 75 2.59 5.23 -6.17
C ALA A 75 1.27 5.30 -5.40
N VAL A 76 0.59 4.16 -5.33
CA VAL A 76 -0.63 3.98 -4.54
C VAL A 76 -0.32 2.93 -3.47
N ILE A 77 -0.71 3.20 -2.23
CA ILE A 77 -0.50 2.30 -1.10
C ILE A 77 -1.87 1.80 -0.64
N CYS A 78 -2.05 0.47 -0.62
CA CYS A 78 -3.30 -0.14 -0.23
C CYS A 78 -3.18 -0.74 1.17
N LEU A 79 -4.02 -0.28 2.09
CA LEU A 79 -4.01 -0.70 3.49
C LEU A 79 -5.38 -1.25 3.87
N ALA A 80 -5.41 -2.49 4.35
CA ALA A 80 -6.63 -3.14 4.79
C ALA A 80 -6.28 -4.29 5.73
N CYS A 81 -7.31 -4.86 6.35
CA CYS A 81 -7.10 -6.01 7.23
C CYS A 81 -8.27 -6.98 7.09
N VAL A 82 -7.96 -8.20 6.72
CA VAL A 82 -8.93 -9.30 6.65
C VAL A 82 -8.52 -10.36 7.67
N ILE A 83 -9.39 -10.62 8.62
CA ILE A 83 -9.15 -11.63 9.66
C ILE A 83 -10.09 -12.80 9.40
N ARG A 84 -9.54 -14.03 9.44
CA ARG A 84 -10.31 -15.23 9.17
C ARG A 84 -11.43 -15.39 10.20
N GLY A 85 -12.65 -15.59 9.68
CA GLY A 85 -13.82 -15.89 10.49
C GLY A 85 -14.20 -17.36 10.38
N GLU A 86 -15.44 -17.67 10.76
CA GLU A 86 -15.96 -19.03 10.77
C GLU A 86 -16.42 -19.51 9.38
N THR A 87 -16.55 -18.59 8.42
CA THR A 87 -17.04 -18.88 7.07
C THR A 87 -15.93 -18.68 6.05
N PRO A 88 -16.09 -19.19 4.81
CA PRO A 88 -15.10 -19.02 3.75
C PRO A 88 -15.03 -17.59 3.19
N HIS A 89 -15.80 -16.66 3.72
CA HIS A 89 -15.81 -15.26 3.28
C HIS A 89 -14.40 -14.65 3.22
N PHE A 90 -13.57 -14.97 4.21
CA PHE A 90 -12.18 -14.53 4.27
C PHE A 90 -11.40 -14.88 3.00
N ASP A 91 -11.53 -16.12 2.52
CA ASP A 91 -10.76 -16.59 1.38
C ASP A 91 -11.14 -15.83 0.10
N TYR A 92 -12.43 -15.55 -0.09
CA TYR A 92 -12.89 -14.80 -1.26
C TYR A 92 -12.41 -13.36 -1.23
N VAL A 93 -12.56 -12.69 -0.09
CA VAL A 93 -12.18 -11.28 0.05
C VAL A 93 -10.67 -11.11 -0.09
N ALA A 94 -9.89 -11.96 0.58
CA ALA A 94 -8.43 -11.90 0.53
C ALA A 94 -7.89 -12.15 -0.87
N ALA A 95 -8.39 -13.18 -1.55
CA ALA A 95 -7.96 -13.54 -2.89
C ALA A 95 -8.28 -12.43 -3.89
N GLU A 96 -9.49 -11.89 -3.87
CA GLU A 96 -9.90 -10.86 -4.81
C GLU A 96 -9.18 -9.53 -4.56
N ALA A 97 -8.94 -9.17 -3.29
CA ALA A 97 -8.17 -7.98 -2.97
C ALA A 97 -6.74 -8.08 -3.50
N ALA A 98 -6.08 -9.21 -3.28
CA ALA A 98 -4.72 -9.43 -3.75
C ALA A 98 -4.64 -9.39 -5.28
N LYS A 99 -5.53 -10.12 -5.94
CA LYS A 99 -5.58 -10.18 -7.41
C LYS A 99 -5.88 -8.81 -8.01
N GLY A 100 -6.85 -8.10 -7.44
CA GLY A 100 -7.26 -6.79 -7.94
C GLY A 100 -6.18 -5.74 -7.79
N VAL A 101 -5.49 -5.72 -6.67
CA VAL A 101 -4.38 -4.78 -6.44
C VAL A 101 -3.24 -5.05 -7.42
N ALA A 102 -2.88 -6.31 -7.61
CA ALA A 102 -1.84 -6.70 -8.57
C ALA A 102 -2.22 -6.28 -10.00
N HIS A 103 -3.49 -6.44 -10.37
CA HIS A 103 -3.99 -6.08 -11.69
C HIS A 103 -3.88 -4.57 -11.94
N VAL A 104 -4.18 -3.75 -10.95
CA VAL A 104 -4.07 -2.29 -11.06
C VAL A 104 -2.64 -1.88 -11.43
N ALA A 105 -1.65 -2.43 -10.75
CA ALA A 105 -0.25 -2.11 -11.03
C ALA A 105 0.15 -2.48 -12.46
N SER A 106 -0.18 -3.71 -12.89
CA SER A 106 0.20 -4.18 -14.22
C SER A 106 -0.54 -3.45 -15.33
N GLU A 107 -1.81 -3.10 -15.12
CA GLU A 107 -2.62 -2.40 -16.11
C GLU A 107 -2.20 -0.93 -16.27
N THR A 108 -1.92 -0.25 -15.17
CA THR A 108 -1.68 1.20 -15.19
C THR A 108 -0.21 1.57 -15.29
N GLY A 109 0.70 0.66 -14.93
CA GLY A 109 2.12 0.96 -14.83
C GLY A 109 2.48 1.81 -13.62
N VAL A 110 1.54 2.04 -12.70
CA VAL A 110 1.79 2.78 -11.46
C VAL A 110 2.09 1.77 -10.35
N PRO A 111 3.17 1.94 -9.59
CA PRO A 111 3.43 1.08 -8.45
C PRO A 111 2.27 1.09 -7.44
N VAL A 112 1.84 -0.10 -7.03
CA VAL A 112 0.79 -0.25 -6.03
C VAL A 112 1.32 -1.17 -4.94
N ALA A 113 1.50 -0.64 -3.74
CA ALA A 113 2.04 -1.40 -2.63
C ALA A 113 0.91 -2.11 -1.87
N PHE A 114 1.15 -3.36 -1.51
CA PHE A 114 0.17 -4.22 -0.87
C PHE A 114 0.40 -4.28 0.63
N GLY A 115 -0.27 -3.41 1.37
CA GLY A 115 -0.25 -3.39 2.84
C GLY A 115 -1.53 -3.99 3.43
N VAL A 116 -2.06 -5.03 2.79
CA VAL A 116 -3.28 -5.70 3.24
C VAL A 116 -2.90 -6.89 4.11
N LEU A 117 -3.31 -6.86 5.38
CA LEU A 117 -3.12 -7.98 6.29
C LEU A 117 -4.20 -9.02 6.04
N THR A 118 -3.77 -10.28 5.96
CA THR A 118 -4.66 -11.44 5.88
C THR A 118 -4.22 -12.41 6.96
N THR A 119 -4.89 -12.39 8.09
CA THR A 119 -4.46 -13.16 9.26
C THR A 119 -5.53 -14.12 9.73
N ASN A 120 -5.12 -15.13 10.46
CA ASN A 120 -6.05 -16.11 11.03
C ASN A 120 -6.67 -15.60 12.34
N THR A 121 -5.95 -14.72 13.07
CA THR A 121 -6.39 -14.22 14.38
C THR A 121 -6.18 -12.71 14.46
N LEU A 122 -6.90 -12.08 15.40
CA LEU A 122 -6.73 -10.67 15.71
C LEU A 122 -5.32 -10.40 16.25
N GLU A 123 -4.79 -11.29 17.09
CA GLU A 123 -3.45 -11.14 17.66
C GLU A 123 -2.39 -11.08 16.56
N GLN A 124 -2.52 -11.91 15.53
CA GLN A 124 -1.61 -11.86 14.39
C GLN A 124 -1.68 -10.50 13.67
N ALA A 125 -2.88 -9.94 13.54
CA ALA A 125 -3.06 -8.64 12.92
C ALA A 125 -2.42 -7.53 13.77
N ILE A 126 -2.62 -7.57 15.07
CA ILE A 126 -2.02 -6.62 16.01
C ILE A 126 -0.49 -6.66 15.91
N ASP A 127 0.08 -7.85 15.88
CA ASP A 127 1.55 -8.02 15.80
C ASP A 127 2.13 -7.37 14.54
N ARG A 128 1.38 -7.36 13.44
CA ARG A 128 1.83 -6.83 12.15
C ARG A 128 1.42 -5.38 11.91
N ALA A 129 0.72 -4.79 12.87
CA ALA A 129 0.25 -3.40 12.77
C ALA A 129 0.94 -2.49 13.79
N GLY A 130 2.17 -2.80 14.16
CA GLY A 130 2.98 -1.96 15.04
C GLY A 130 3.38 -2.59 16.37
N ALA A 131 3.10 -3.89 16.55
CA ALA A 131 3.56 -4.62 17.73
C ALA A 131 4.84 -5.40 17.39
N LYS A 132 4.92 -6.68 17.76
CA LYS A 132 6.15 -7.47 17.62
C LYS A 132 6.63 -7.66 16.18
N GLY A 133 5.70 -7.83 15.25
CA GLY A 133 6.01 -8.09 13.84
C GLY A 133 6.25 -6.83 13.01
N GLY A 134 6.46 -5.67 13.64
CA GLY A 134 6.63 -4.41 12.94
C GLY A 134 5.30 -3.84 12.44
N ASN A 135 5.34 -3.01 11.41
CA ASN A 135 4.14 -2.37 10.86
C ASN A 135 4.09 -2.58 9.35
N LYS A 136 3.10 -3.36 8.90
CA LYS A 136 2.92 -3.67 7.47
C LYS A 136 2.61 -2.42 6.64
N GLY A 137 1.97 -1.41 7.23
CA GLY A 137 1.72 -0.14 6.56
C GLY A 137 3.02 0.61 6.27
N ALA A 138 3.92 0.65 7.25
CA ALA A 138 5.25 1.24 7.06
C ALA A 138 6.03 0.48 5.98
N ASP A 139 5.97 -0.86 5.99
CA ASP A 139 6.65 -1.68 4.99
C ASP A 139 6.11 -1.39 3.58
N ALA A 140 4.79 -1.28 3.44
CA ALA A 140 4.17 -0.97 2.17
C ALA A 140 4.58 0.42 1.67
N ALA A 141 4.67 1.40 2.56
CA ALA A 141 5.14 2.74 2.21
C ALA A 141 6.57 2.71 1.71
N MET A 142 7.46 1.98 2.37
CA MET A 142 8.85 1.86 1.92
C MET A 142 8.94 1.19 0.55
N THR A 143 8.15 0.15 0.32
CA THR A 143 8.07 -0.49 -0.99
C THR A 143 7.59 0.48 -2.07
N ALA A 144 6.57 1.29 -1.76
CA ALA A 144 6.04 2.28 -2.68
C ALA A 144 7.11 3.32 -3.06
N ILE A 145 7.87 3.78 -2.09
CA ILE A 145 8.96 4.75 -2.31
C ILE A 145 10.01 4.16 -3.25
N GLU A 146 10.47 2.96 -2.93
CA GLU A 146 11.50 2.29 -3.72
C GLU A 146 11.03 2.08 -5.17
N MET A 147 9.81 1.57 -5.34
CA MET A 147 9.27 1.28 -6.67
C MET A 147 9.00 2.55 -7.47
N ALA A 148 8.52 3.62 -6.83
CA ALA A 148 8.31 4.89 -7.52
C ALA A 148 9.63 5.44 -8.08
N ASN A 149 10.68 5.39 -7.28
CA ASN A 149 12.01 5.84 -7.71
C ASN A 149 12.59 4.94 -8.79
N LEU A 150 12.43 3.63 -8.66
CA LEU A 150 12.92 2.69 -9.67
C LEU A 150 12.25 2.92 -11.01
N MET A 151 10.92 3.07 -11.03
CA MET A 151 10.19 3.30 -12.27
C MET A 151 10.59 4.62 -12.93
N ARG A 152 10.85 5.65 -12.14
CA ARG A 152 11.37 6.91 -12.66
C ARG A 152 12.70 6.71 -13.38
N THR A 153 13.62 6.02 -12.75
CA THR A 153 14.94 5.73 -13.31
C THR A 153 14.82 4.94 -14.61
N LEU A 154 14.01 3.89 -14.63
CA LEU A 154 13.85 3.05 -15.81
C LEU A 154 13.23 3.83 -16.98
N ARG A 155 12.28 4.71 -16.70
CA ARG A 155 11.59 5.49 -17.74
C ARG A 155 12.45 6.63 -18.28
N GLN A 156 13.39 7.12 -17.49
CA GLN A 156 14.34 8.14 -17.94
C GLN A 156 15.48 7.56 -18.76
N GLY A 157 15.65 6.25 -18.77
CA GLY A 157 16.67 5.58 -19.55
C GLY A 157 18.10 5.77 -19.04
N THR A 158 18.26 6.11 -17.77
CA THR A 158 19.58 6.35 -17.18
C THR A 158 20.06 5.24 -16.23
#